data_bb0dd32b5d2bab7108bbee100cf44ee2
#
_entry.id   bb0dd32b5d2bab7108bbee100cf44ee2
#
_cell.length_a   1.000
_cell.length_b   1.000
_cell.length_c   1.000
_cell.angle_alpha   90.00
_cell.angle_beta   90.00
_cell.angle_gamma   90.00
#
_symmetry.space_group_name_H-M   'P 1'
#
loop_
_entity.id
_entity.type
_entity.pdbx_description
1 polymer ?
#
loop_
_entity_poly.entity_id
_entity_poly.type
_entity_poly.pdbx_seq_one_letter_code
_entity_poly.pdbx_strand_id
1 'polypeptide(L)'
;MSARLTADERRDEVVAAATIEFAAGGFAGTSTEAIARRAGVSQPYLFQLFGTKKDLFLAAVHDCFRRTSLRFEEAGGAARAGGLDTKGILEAMGHAYVQMLLADRNLLRLQLHSYAACADPDVRAVVRREYLALWQAVGQISGTDPRGLHEWFAQGMLINVIASIADVRTVEEFNATIMGEFTAGT
;
A
#
# COMPACT_ATOMS: atom_id res chain seq x y z
N MET A 1 -31.97 -13.78 -0.68
CA MET A 1 -31.11 -14.66 0.14
C MET A 1 -29.67 -14.26 -0.14
N SER A 2 -28.97 -13.64 0.81
CA SER A 2 -27.54 -13.31 0.65
C SER A 2 -26.75 -14.62 0.68
N ALA A 3 -25.94 -14.87 -0.34
CA ALA A 3 -25.06 -16.03 -0.38
C ALA A 3 -24.13 -15.97 0.85
N ARG A 4 -23.96 -17.11 1.52
CA ARG A 4 -23.06 -17.24 2.66
C ARG A 4 -21.63 -17.14 2.11
N LEU A 5 -20.88 -16.12 2.54
CA LEU A 5 -19.49 -15.93 2.17
C LEU A 5 -18.65 -17.15 2.54
N THR A 6 -17.70 -17.49 1.69
CA THR A 6 -16.67 -18.50 1.97
C THR A 6 -15.75 -18.02 3.11
N ALA A 7 -14.95 -18.92 3.67
CA ALA A 7 -13.99 -18.55 4.71
C ALA A 7 -12.92 -17.57 4.18
N ASP A 8 -12.50 -17.72 2.93
CA ASP A 8 -11.51 -16.84 2.29
C ASP A 8 -12.09 -15.44 2.03
N GLU A 9 -13.31 -15.36 1.46
CA GLU A 9 -14.00 -14.07 1.29
C GLU A 9 -14.19 -13.33 2.61
N ARG A 10 -14.54 -14.08 3.68
CA ARG A 10 -14.67 -13.49 5.02
C ARG A 10 -13.33 -13.01 5.58
N ARG A 11 -12.25 -13.74 5.31
CA ARG A 11 -10.90 -13.33 5.68
C ARG A 11 -10.51 -12.04 4.98
N ASP A 12 -10.79 -11.90 3.70
CA ASP A 12 -10.52 -10.70 2.90
C ASP A 12 -11.31 -9.48 3.41
N GLU A 13 -12.58 -9.66 3.78
CA GLU A 13 -13.38 -8.59 4.41
C GLU A 13 -12.78 -8.10 5.73
N VAL A 14 -12.30 -9.03 6.56
CA VAL A 14 -11.64 -8.67 7.82
C VAL A 14 -10.32 -7.94 7.57
N VAL A 15 -9.52 -8.37 6.58
CA VAL A 15 -8.28 -7.67 6.19
C VAL A 15 -8.57 -6.27 5.68
N ALA A 16 -9.60 -6.09 4.86
CA ALA A 16 -10.02 -4.76 4.38
C ALA A 16 -10.44 -3.83 5.54
N ALA A 17 -11.22 -4.35 6.49
CA ALA A 17 -11.59 -3.60 7.69
C ALA A 17 -10.38 -3.25 8.56
N ALA A 18 -9.44 -4.19 8.72
CA ALA A 18 -8.19 -4.00 9.45
C ALA A 18 -7.29 -2.94 8.80
N THR A 19 -7.21 -2.93 7.47
CA THR A 19 -6.47 -1.92 6.71
C THR A 19 -6.94 -0.51 7.07
N ILE A 20 -8.25 -0.27 7.13
CA ILE A 20 -8.82 1.04 7.47
C ILE A 20 -8.49 1.44 8.93
N GLU A 21 -8.69 0.51 9.87
CA GLU A 21 -8.45 0.79 11.30
C GLU A 21 -6.96 0.99 11.59
N PHE A 22 -6.08 0.15 11.04
CA PHE A 22 -4.64 0.31 11.20
C PHE A 22 -4.09 1.55 10.47
N ALA A 23 -4.69 1.94 9.36
CA ALA A 23 -4.36 3.20 8.69
C ALA A 23 -4.69 4.43 9.53
N ALA A 24 -5.73 4.35 10.37
CA ALA A 24 -6.14 5.45 11.25
C ALA A 24 -5.33 5.50 12.56
N GLY A 25 -5.10 4.34 13.19
CA GLY A 25 -4.55 4.27 14.56
C GLY A 25 -3.14 3.66 14.66
N GLY A 26 -2.57 3.17 13.58
CA GLY A 26 -1.32 2.39 13.59
C GLY A 26 -1.47 1.07 14.33
N PHE A 27 -0.35 0.33 14.44
CA PHE A 27 -0.34 -0.96 15.13
C PHE A 27 -0.70 -0.83 16.61
N ALA A 28 -0.14 0.14 17.33
CA ALA A 28 -0.35 0.29 18.77
C ALA A 28 -1.75 0.82 19.10
N GLY A 29 -2.20 1.86 18.40
CA GLY A 29 -3.44 2.59 18.73
C GLY A 29 -4.74 1.92 18.28
N THR A 30 -4.69 0.91 17.40
CA THR A 30 -5.90 0.24 16.90
C THR A 30 -6.39 -0.83 17.86
N SER A 31 -7.71 -0.91 18.09
CA SER A 31 -8.33 -2.00 18.84
C SER A 31 -8.90 -3.08 17.92
N THR A 32 -8.79 -4.34 18.34
CA THR A 32 -9.38 -5.47 17.60
C THR A 32 -10.90 -5.47 17.64
N GLU A 33 -11.51 -4.84 18.65
CA GLU A 33 -12.94 -4.62 18.73
C GLU A 33 -13.45 -3.67 17.65
N ALA A 34 -12.68 -2.59 17.37
CA ALA A 34 -13.00 -1.66 16.28
C ALA A 34 -12.97 -2.36 14.93
N ILE A 35 -11.94 -3.19 14.70
CA ILE A 35 -11.83 -3.99 13.47
C ILE A 35 -12.99 -4.97 13.35
N ALA A 36 -13.30 -5.73 14.40
CA ALA A 36 -14.40 -6.70 14.42
C ALA A 36 -15.74 -6.05 14.11
N ARG A 37 -16.02 -4.89 14.77
CA ARG A 37 -17.23 -4.10 14.54
C ARG A 37 -17.32 -3.62 13.09
N ARG A 38 -16.22 -3.11 12.50
CA ARG A 38 -16.19 -2.67 11.10
C ARG A 38 -16.42 -3.81 10.13
N ALA A 39 -15.83 -4.97 10.40
CA ALA A 39 -15.98 -6.17 9.57
C ALA A 39 -17.34 -6.90 9.77
N GLY A 40 -18.17 -6.46 10.73
CA GLY A 40 -19.45 -7.11 11.04
C GLY A 40 -19.28 -8.52 11.62
N VAL A 41 -18.18 -8.78 12.35
CA VAL A 41 -17.89 -10.07 12.98
C VAL A 41 -17.70 -9.92 14.48
N SER A 42 -17.75 -11.03 15.22
CA SER A 42 -17.39 -11.02 16.64
C SER A 42 -15.88 -11.00 16.82
N GLN A 43 -15.38 -10.37 17.89
CA GLN A 43 -13.96 -10.35 18.22
C GLN A 43 -13.37 -11.77 18.42
N PRO A 44 -14.05 -12.72 19.09
CA PRO A 44 -13.58 -14.12 19.16
C PRO A 44 -13.40 -14.75 17.77
N TYR A 45 -14.32 -14.50 16.84
CA TYR A 45 -14.22 -15.01 15.47
C TYR A 45 -13.04 -14.40 14.71
N LEU A 46 -12.74 -13.10 14.92
CA LEU A 46 -11.55 -12.45 14.37
C LEU A 46 -10.28 -13.17 14.85
N PHE A 47 -10.17 -13.50 16.13
CA PHE A 47 -9.02 -14.24 16.67
C PHE A 47 -8.97 -15.70 16.17
N GLN A 48 -10.11 -16.32 15.92
CA GLN A 48 -10.16 -17.64 15.28
C GLN A 48 -9.56 -17.61 13.87
N LEU A 49 -9.77 -16.52 13.11
CA LEU A 49 -9.25 -16.36 11.75
C LEU A 49 -7.77 -15.99 11.70
N PHE A 50 -7.27 -15.17 12.65
CA PHE A 50 -5.93 -14.56 12.54
C PHE A 50 -5.00 -14.86 13.72
N GLY A 51 -5.50 -15.43 14.81
CA GLY A 51 -4.70 -15.70 16.00
C GLY A 51 -4.50 -14.47 16.87
N THR A 52 -3.68 -13.52 16.45
CA THR A 52 -3.35 -12.32 17.23
C THR A 52 -3.63 -11.03 16.45
N LYS A 53 -3.65 -9.89 17.19
CA LYS A 53 -3.67 -8.56 16.56
C LYS A 53 -2.47 -8.35 15.62
N LYS A 54 -1.29 -8.89 16.01
CA LYS A 54 -0.08 -8.80 15.19
C LYS A 54 -0.24 -9.56 13.89
N ASP A 55 -0.75 -10.79 13.92
CA ASP A 55 -0.95 -11.58 12.70
C ASP A 55 -1.94 -10.90 11.75
N LEU A 56 -2.98 -10.28 12.28
CA LEU A 56 -3.93 -9.49 11.48
C LEU A 56 -3.27 -8.24 10.88
N PHE A 57 -2.42 -7.56 11.66
CA PHE A 57 -1.65 -6.41 11.14
C PHE A 57 -0.71 -6.84 10.03
N LEU A 58 0.01 -7.95 10.19
CA LEU A 58 0.89 -8.50 9.17
C LEU A 58 0.14 -8.92 7.91
N ALA A 59 -1.07 -9.47 8.06
CA ALA A 59 -1.93 -9.80 6.92
C ALA A 59 -2.38 -8.53 6.16
N ALA A 60 -2.73 -7.46 6.86
CA ALA A 60 -3.09 -6.18 6.23
C ALA A 60 -1.89 -5.53 5.54
N VAL A 61 -0.69 -5.59 6.13
CA VAL A 61 0.55 -5.11 5.51
C VAL A 61 0.87 -5.92 4.26
N HIS A 62 0.79 -7.24 4.32
CA HIS A 62 0.99 -8.10 3.15
C HIS A 62 0.02 -7.75 2.01
N ASP A 63 -1.29 -7.59 2.31
CA ASP A 63 -2.28 -7.21 1.29
C ASP A 63 -1.99 -5.84 0.67
N CYS A 64 -1.54 -4.87 1.46
CA CYS A 64 -1.13 -3.55 0.98
C CYS A 64 0.00 -3.66 -0.07
N PHE A 65 1.07 -4.39 0.24
CA PHE A 65 2.19 -4.59 -0.70
C PHE A 65 1.79 -5.41 -1.92
N ARG A 66 0.97 -6.46 -1.73
CA ARG A 66 0.43 -7.28 -2.83
C ARG A 66 -0.38 -6.43 -3.82
N ARG A 67 -1.27 -5.56 -3.31
CA ARG A 67 -2.06 -4.65 -4.16
C ARG A 67 -1.18 -3.68 -4.93
N THR A 68 -0.12 -3.18 -4.30
CA THR A 68 0.86 -2.30 -4.96
C THR A 68 1.60 -3.06 -6.06
N SER A 69 2.07 -4.29 -5.80
CA SER A 69 2.74 -5.13 -6.80
C SER A 69 1.86 -5.40 -8.01
N LEU A 70 0.62 -5.80 -7.79
CA LEU A 70 -0.34 -6.04 -8.87
C LEU A 70 -0.55 -4.80 -9.74
N ARG A 71 -0.65 -3.60 -9.14
CA ARG A 71 -0.78 -2.36 -9.92
C ARG A 71 0.47 -2.08 -10.76
N PHE A 72 1.65 -2.37 -10.23
CA PHE A 72 2.89 -2.23 -11.01
C PHE A 72 2.97 -3.25 -12.15
N GLU A 73 2.59 -4.50 -11.89
CA GLU A 73 2.56 -5.56 -12.90
C GLU A 73 1.59 -5.22 -14.05
N GLU A 74 0.38 -4.76 -13.72
CA GLU A 74 -0.62 -4.33 -14.70
C GLU A 74 -0.12 -3.14 -15.55
N ALA A 75 0.30 -2.06 -14.90
CA ALA A 75 0.71 -0.84 -15.59
C ALA A 75 2.01 -1.04 -16.39
N GLY A 76 3.01 -1.67 -15.77
CA GLY A 76 4.29 -1.92 -16.42
C GLY A 76 4.18 -2.96 -17.54
N GLY A 77 3.37 -4.00 -17.35
CA GLY A 77 3.08 -5.01 -18.38
C GLY A 77 2.38 -4.41 -19.59
N ALA A 78 1.38 -3.58 -19.38
CA ALA A 78 0.68 -2.87 -20.46
C ALA A 78 1.62 -1.89 -21.21
N ALA A 79 2.43 -1.13 -20.47
CA ALA A 79 3.41 -0.20 -21.05
C ALA A 79 4.45 -0.94 -21.91
N ARG A 80 4.97 -2.06 -21.42
CA ARG A 80 5.92 -2.92 -22.18
C ARG A 80 5.26 -3.51 -23.41
N ALA A 81 4.04 -4.02 -23.31
CA ALA A 81 3.29 -4.55 -24.46
C ALA A 81 3.00 -3.47 -25.50
N GLY A 82 2.84 -2.21 -25.06
CA GLY A 82 2.71 -1.03 -25.92
C GLY A 82 4.03 -0.55 -26.57
N GLY A 83 5.16 -1.22 -26.29
CA GLY A 83 6.46 -0.90 -26.88
C GLY A 83 7.17 0.30 -26.23
N LEU A 84 6.77 0.72 -25.01
CA LEU A 84 7.47 1.77 -24.29
C LEU A 84 8.86 1.29 -23.83
N ASP A 85 9.78 2.23 -23.79
CA ASP A 85 11.12 2.01 -23.23
C ASP A 85 11.09 1.90 -21.70
N THR A 86 12.24 1.59 -21.10
CA THR A 86 12.42 1.49 -19.64
C THR A 86 11.88 2.71 -18.90
N LYS A 87 12.12 3.92 -19.41
CA LYS A 87 11.65 5.16 -18.81
C LYS A 87 10.11 5.24 -18.85
N GLY A 88 9.50 4.99 -19.99
CA GLY A 88 8.03 4.99 -20.15
C GLY A 88 7.35 3.92 -19.28
N ILE A 89 7.97 2.75 -19.10
CA ILE A 89 7.48 1.71 -18.20
C ILE A 89 7.48 2.19 -16.75
N LEU A 90 8.58 2.79 -16.27
CA LEU A 90 8.70 3.32 -14.92
C LEU A 90 7.71 4.48 -14.67
N GLU A 91 7.51 5.37 -15.66
CA GLU A 91 6.53 6.45 -15.61
C GLU A 91 5.10 5.92 -15.50
N ALA A 92 4.74 4.89 -16.29
CA ALA A 92 3.42 4.27 -16.24
C ALA A 92 3.13 3.63 -14.85
N MET A 93 4.12 2.93 -14.29
CA MET A 93 4.03 2.34 -12.95
C MET A 93 3.90 3.42 -11.87
N GLY A 94 4.70 4.49 -11.94
CA GLY A 94 4.62 5.64 -11.02
C GLY A 94 3.26 6.33 -11.07
N HIS A 95 2.73 6.56 -12.25
CA HIS A 95 1.40 7.13 -12.44
C HIS A 95 0.30 6.25 -11.84
N ALA A 96 0.35 4.95 -12.08
CA ALA A 96 -0.59 3.99 -11.51
C ALA A 96 -0.53 3.96 -9.97
N TYR A 97 0.66 4.13 -9.39
CA TYR A 97 0.85 4.24 -7.95
C TYR A 97 0.16 5.49 -7.38
N VAL A 98 0.40 6.66 -7.98
CA VAL A 98 -0.25 7.90 -7.55
C VAL A 98 -1.77 7.79 -7.62
N GLN A 99 -2.31 7.25 -8.72
CA GLN A 99 -3.75 7.00 -8.84
C GLN A 99 -4.29 6.09 -7.73
N MET A 100 -3.56 5.02 -7.40
CA MET A 100 -3.94 4.10 -6.31
C MET A 100 -3.97 4.82 -4.96
N LEU A 101 -2.97 5.67 -4.64
CA LEU A 101 -2.91 6.42 -3.39
C LEU A 101 -4.02 7.47 -3.28
N LEU A 102 -4.40 8.10 -4.38
CA LEU A 102 -5.50 9.07 -4.42
C LEU A 102 -6.86 8.39 -4.26
N ALA A 103 -7.02 7.17 -4.81
CA ALA A 103 -8.25 6.41 -4.70
C ALA A 103 -8.47 5.82 -3.30
N ASP A 104 -7.39 5.37 -2.63
CA ASP A 104 -7.46 4.80 -1.27
C ASP A 104 -6.27 5.23 -0.42
N ARG A 105 -6.44 6.33 0.31
CA ARG A 105 -5.40 6.86 1.22
C ARG A 105 -5.09 5.94 2.41
N ASN A 106 -5.94 4.96 2.70
CA ASN A 106 -5.65 4.03 3.78
C ASN A 106 -4.45 3.13 3.44
N LEU A 107 -4.24 2.82 2.16
CA LEU A 107 -3.06 2.04 1.74
C LEU A 107 -1.76 2.80 2.05
N LEU A 108 -1.68 4.09 1.70
CA LEU A 108 -0.55 4.95 2.03
C LEU A 108 -0.29 5.00 3.53
N ARG A 109 -1.34 5.31 4.31
CA ARG A 109 -1.23 5.43 5.78
C ARG A 109 -0.80 4.12 6.42
N LEU A 110 -1.36 2.98 6.00
CA LEU A 110 -0.97 1.67 6.49
C LEU A 110 0.49 1.35 6.16
N GLN A 111 0.95 1.68 4.95
CA GLN A 111 2.34 1.51 4.54
C GLN A 111 3.29 2.31 5.44
N LEU A 112 3.00 3.58 5.71
CA LEU A 112 3.81 4.41 6.61
C LEU A 112 3.79 3.89 8.06
N HIS A 113 2.62 3.46 8.55
CA HIS A 113 2.49 2.82 9.86
C HIS A 113 3.27 1.50 9.95
N SER A 114 3.37 0.74 8.85
CA SER A 114 4.17 -0.49 8.81
C SER A 114 5.66 -0.20 9.00
N TYR A 115 6.18 0.86 8.40
CA TYR A 115 7.58 1.30 8.59
C TYR A 115 7.82 1.77 10.03
N ALA A 116 6.92 2.55 10.59
CA ALA A 116 7.01 3.02 11.98
C ALA A 116 6.96 1.85 12.99
N ALA A 117 6.27 0.76 12.66
CA ALA A 117 6.17 -0.43 13.51
C ALA A 117 7.37 -1.39 13.41
N CYS A 118 8.38 -1.12 12.58
CA CYS A 118 9.56 -1.98 12.38
C CYS A 118 10.50 -2.06 13.58
N ALA A 119 10.21 -1.40 14.71
CA ALA A 119 10.84 -1.69 15.99
C ALA A 119 10.52 -3.12 16.46
N ASP A 120 9.34 -3.66 16.14
CA ASP A 120 8.98 -5.06 16.33
C ASP A 120 9.71 -5.94 15.29
N PRO A 121 10.48 -6.98 15.71
CA PRO A 121 11.28 -7.79 14.79
C PRO A 121 10.45 -8.59 13.79
N ASP A 122 9.25 -9.04 14.17
CA ASP A 122 8.39 -9.82 13.27
C ASP A 122 7.80 -8.91 12.18
N VAL A 123 7.36 -7.70 12.56
CA VAL A 123 6.90 -6.68 11.62
C VAL A 123 8.01 -6.30 10.65
N ARG A 124 9.22 -6.03 11.17
CA ARG A 124 10.38 -5.70 10.34
C ARG A 124 10.71 -6.81 9.34
N ALA A 125 10.65 -8.08 9.75
CA ALA A 125 10.93 -9.21 8.88
C ALA A 125 9.94 -9.28 7.70
N VAL A 126 8.64 -9.10 7.97
CA VAL A 126 7.61 -9.09 6.94
C VAL A 126 7.76 -7.88 6.04
N VAL A 127 7.84 -6.66 6.57
CA VAL A 127 7.98 -5.43 5.78
C VAL A 127 9.22 -5.50 4.88
N ARG A 128 10.35 -5.97 5.40
CA ARG A 128 11.57 -6.16 4.61
C ARG A 128 11.36 -7.13 3.45
N ARG A 129 10.72 -8.27 3.69
CA ARG A 129 10.44 -9.28 2.66
C ARG A 129 9.56 -8.69 1.56
N GLU A 130 8.45 -8.08 1.93
CA GLU A 130 7.50 -7.51 0.98
C GLU A 130 8.14 -6.36 0.17
N TYR A 131 8.89 -5.48 0.82
CA TYR A 131 9.58 -4.37 0.15
C TYR A 131 10.63 -4.88 -0.84
N LEU A 132 11.41 -5.90 -0.47
CA LEU A 132 12.40 -6.50 -1.38
C LEU A 132 11.74 -7.22 -2.56
N ALA A 133 10.61 -7.88 -2.34
CA ALA A 133 9.84 -8.51 -3.41
C ALA A 133 9.33 -7.45 -4.41
N LEU A 134 8.79 -6.34 -3.90
CA LEU A 134 8.34 -5.22 -4.73
C LEU A 134 9.50 -4.60 -5.52
N TRP A 135 10.66 -4.40 -4.86
CA TRP A 135 11.88 -3.91 -5.51
C TRP A 135 12.32 -4.80 -6.68
N GLN A 136 12.35 -6.11 -6.46
CA GLN A 136 12.71 -7.08 -7.49
C GLN A 136 11.71 -7.10 -8.65
N ALA A 137 10.41 -7.04 -8.34
CA ALA A 137 9.36 -7.01 -9.35
C ALA A 137 9.49 -5.78 -10.26
N VAL A 138 9.68 -4.58 -9.70
CA VAL A 138 9.89 -3.35 -10.48
C VAL A 138 11.11 -3.45 -11.38
N GLY A 139 12.24 -3.96 -10.86
CA GLY A 139 13.45 -4.16 -11.65
C GLY A 139 13.24 -5.12 -12.83
N GLN A 140 12.53 -6.23 -12.60
CA GLN A 140 12.21 -7.22 -13.65
C GLN A 140 11.23 -6.67 -14.70
N ILE A 141 10.22 -5.93 -14.26
CA ILE A 141 9.20 -5.34 -15.14
C ILE A 141 9.83 -4.24 -16.02
N SER A 142 10.60 -3.34 -15.45
CA SER A 142 11.15 -2.18 -16.16
C SER A 142 12.43 -2.47 -16.94
N GLY A 143 13.23 -3.44 -16.47
CA GLY A 143 14.57 -3.68 -17.00
C GLY A 143 15.56 -2.56 -16.69
N THR A 144 15.26 -1.69 -15.72
CA THR A 144 16.15 -0.60 -15.31
C THR A 144 17.39 -1.14 -14.59
N ASP A 145 18.48 -0.39 -14.66
CA ASP A 145 19.70 -0.71 -13.90
C ASP A 145 19.52 -0.44 -12.38
N PRO A 146 20.43 -0.92 -11.54
CA PRO A 146 20.31 -0.74 -10.09
C PRO A 146 20.24 0.73 -9.63
N ARG A 147 20.88 1.65 -10.36
CA ARG A 147 20.86 3.08 -10.05
C ARG A 147 19.49 3.69 -10.36
N GLY A 148 18.96 3.43 -11.55
CA GLY A 148 17.62 3.89 -11.94
C GLY A 148 16.55 3.34 -11.03
N LEU A 149 16.67 2.06 -10.61
CA LEU A 149 15.77 1.46 -9.64
C LEU A 149 15.81 2.19 -8.29
N HIS A 150 17.01 2.51 -7.78
CA HIS A 150 17.18 3.28 -6.55
C HIS A 150 16.54 4.67 -6.65
N GLU A 151 16.80 5.39 -7.74
CA GLU A 151 16.25 6.73 -7.99
C GLU A 151 14.71 6.69 -8.04
N TRP A 152 14.15 5.69 -8.72
CA TRP A 152 12.70 5.51 -8.82
C TRP A 152 12.02 5.25 -7.45
N PHE A 153 12.60 4.36 -6.62
CA PHE A 153 12.09 4.11 -5.27
C PHE A 153 12.27 5.32 -4.34
N ALA A 154 13.36 6.08 -4.47
CA ALA A 154 13.56 7.31 -3.73
C ALA A 154 12.47 8.35 -4.05
N GLN A 155 12.10 8.48 -5.32
CA GLN A 155 10.96 9.29 -5.75
C GLN A 155 9.64 8.77 -5.17
N GLY A 156 9.40 7.46 -5.19
CA GLY A 156 8.23 6.85 -4.58
C GLY A 156 8.09 7.17 -3.09
N MET A 157 9.20 7.19 -2.34
CA MET A 157 9.18 7.59 -0.93
C MET A 157 8.87 9.08 -0.76
N LEU A 158 9.42 9.95 -1.60
CA LEU A 158 9.08 11.37 -1.61
C LEU A 158 7.58 11.58 -1.90
N ILE A 159 7.04 10.84 -2.86
CA ILE A 159 5.61 10.80 -3.19
C ILE A 159 4.78 10.47 -1.94
N ASN A 160 5.17 9.45 -1.17
CA ASN A 160 4.47 9.07 0.05
C ASN A 160 4.46 10.18 1.11
N VAL A 161 5.57 10.87 1.28
CA VAL A 161 5.67 12.01 2.21
C VAL A 161 4.74 13.13 1.75
N ILE A 162 4.84 13.56 0.49
CA ILE A 162 4.02 14.65 -0.06
C ILE A 162 2.53 14.30 0.02
N ALA A 163 2.12 13.10 -0.39
CA ALA A 163 0.75 12.65 -0.31
C ALA A 163 0.20 12.57 1.13
N SER A 164 1.08 12.49 2.13
CA SER A 164 0.69 12.45 3.54
C SER A 164 0.48 13.83 4.14
N ILE A 165 1.19 14.86 3.66
CA ILE A 165 1.19 16.21 4.22
C ILE A 165 0.40 17.23 3.40
N ALA A 166 0.14 16.92 2.11
CA ALA A 166 -0.61 17.79 1.21
C ALA A 166 -2.07 17.31 1.05
N ASP A 167 -3.01 18.25 1.03
CA ASP A 167 -4.42 17.96 0.69
C ASP A 167 -4.59 17.91 -0.84
N VAL A 168 -3.93 16.94 -1.45
CA VAL A 168 -3.93 16.73 -2.90
C VAL A 168 -5.08 15.79 -3.27
N ARG A 169 -5.91 16.17 -4.24
CA ARG A 169 -7.10 15.42 -4.67
C ARG A 169 -7.00 14.90 -6.09
N THR A 170 -6.13 15.49 -6.91
CA THR A 170 -5.93 15.09 -8.30
C THR A 170 -4.46 14.77 -8.58
N VAL A 171 -4.22 14.06 -9.71
CA VAL A 171 -2.87 13.76 -10.18
C VAL A 171 -2.13 15.03 -10.59
N GLU A 172 -2.85 16.00 -11.16
CA GLU A 172 -2.30 17.29 -11.57
C GLU A 172 -1.80 18.10 -10.36
N GLU A 173 -2.63 18.23 -9.31
CA GLU A 173 -2.25 18.90 -8.06
C GLU A 173 -1.05 18.21 -7.40
N PHE A 174 -1.02 16.88 -7.46
CA PHE A 174 0.07 16.09 -6.93
C PHE A 174 1.38 16.36 -7.68
N ASN A 175 1.36 16.35 -9.01
CA ASN A 175 2.52 16.63 -9.84
C ASN A 175 3.02 18.06 -9.64
N ALA A 176 2.13 19.06 -9.57
CA ALA A 176 2.48 20.45 -9.29
C ALA A 176 3.20 20.58 -7.92
N THR A 177 2.66 19.90 -6.90
CA THR A 177 3.27 19.90 -5.55
C THR A 177 4.67 19.28 -5.55
N ILE A 178 4.87 18.15 -6.28
CA ILE A 178 6.21 17.50 -6.39
C ILE A 178 7.21 18.40 -7.13
N MET A 179 6.77 19.14 -8.14
CA MET A 179 7.64 20.02 -8.92
C MET A 179 8.00 21.32 -8.18
N GLY A 180 7.61 21.46 -6.91
CA GLY A 180 7.96 22.60 -6.06
C GLY A 180 6.98 23.77 -6.14
N GLU A 181 5.87 23.59 -6.84
CA GLU A 181 4.75 24.54 -6.83
C GLU A 181 3.93 24.34 -5.54
N PHE A 182 4.58 24.47 -4.38
CA PHE A 182 3.88 24.61 -3.11
C PHE A 182 3.17 25.97 -3.13
N THR A 183 1.99 26.04 -3.72
CA THR A 183 1.10 27.16 -3.49
C THR A 183 0.68 27.09 -2.02
N ALA A 184 1.15 28.08 -1.24
CA ALA A 184 0.66 28.30 0.10
C ALA A 184 -0.87 28.46 -0.02
N GLY A 185 -1.61 27.44 0.41
CA GLY A 185 -3.05 27.50 0.48
C GLY A 185 -3.42 28.63 1.44
N THR A 186 -4.07 29.63 0.92
CA THR A 186 -4.77 30.68 1.68
C THR A 186 -5.93 30.10 2.46
#